data_1bc393b82fb30ddd94c304b3e4a8a97b
#
_entry.id   1bc393b82fb30ddd94c304b3e4a8a97b
#
_cell.length_a   1.000
_cell.length_b   1.000
_cell.length_c   1.000
_cell.angle_alpha   90.00
_cell.angle_beta   90.00
_cell.angle_gamma   90.00
#
_symmetry.space_group_name_H-M   'P 1'
#
loop_
_entity.id
_entity.type
_entity.pdbx_description
1 polymer ?
#
loop_
_entity_poly.entity_id
_entity_poly.type
_entity_poly.pdbx_seq_one_letter_code
_entity_poly.pdbx_strand_id
1 'polypeptide(L)'
;MSRAEFAGLITPDALAARLGDENLVIIDIRTTADGAKAAFEAGHVPGAVHSDYAADGWRARIGNAPGMLPPLDHLAALAGRLGIKPHDDVVIVPAGTAATDFAAAARVYWTLKFIGHGQQAILDGGFKAWTADPKRPVATGASAPKSAAPYPVVAQQGLRSTADSTLVASRSKQASLVDARGPSYFEGREKSAEAARAGHIPGAIQRDYAGAFEPGNGKLKAASELEQLFAVVPQGPVVSYCNTGHSAAANWFVLSEVLGRDEVALYDGSMTDWTQDPDRPVATGKAA
;
A
#
# COMPACT_ATOMS: atom_id res chain seq x y z
N MET A 1 -12.26 -22.53 -2.04
CA MET A 1 -12.55 -21.08 -2.03
C MET A 1 -12.83 -20.62 -3.43
N SER A 2 -13.91 -19.89 -3.65
CA SER A 2 -14.17 -19.30 -4.97
C SER A 2 -13.15 -18.17 -5.22
N ARG A 3 -12.90 -17.86 -6.49
CA ARG A 3 -12.01 -16.74 -6.89
C ARG A 3 -12.38 -15.39 -6.25
N ALA A 4 -13.63 -15.22 -5.79
CA ALA A 4 -14.12 -14.02 -5.13
C ALA A 4 -13.68 -13.89 -3.66
N GLU A 5 -13.15 -14.95 -3.04
CA GLU A 5 -12.71 -14.94 -1.63
C GLU A 5 -11.23 -14.57 -1.46
N PHE A 6 -10.49 -14.36 -2.55
CA PHE A 6 -9.06 -14.02 -2.54
C PHE A 6 -8.82 -12.55 -2.90
N ALA A 7 -9.58 -11.63 -2.32
CA ALA A 7 -9.40 -10.20 -2.56
C ALA A 7 -9.27 -9.45 -1.23
N GLY A 8 -8.28 -8.57 -1.16
CA GLY A 8 -8.07 -7.69 -0.02
C GLY A 8 -7.28 -8.33 1.12
N LEU A 9 -7.93 -8.97 2.07
CA LEU A 9 -7.29 -9.58 3.25
C LEU A 9 -7.43 -11.10 3.24
N ILE A 10 -6.38 -11.79 3.74
CA ILE A 10 -6.41 -13.22 4.02
C ILE A 10 -6.05 -13.47 5.48
N THR A 11 -6.82 -14.33 6.18
CA THR A 11 -6.50 -14.71 7.56
C THR A 11 -5.33 -15.68 7.61
N PRO A 12 -4.58 -15.75 8.73
CA PRO A 12 -3.52 -16.74 8.89
C PRO A 12 -4.00 -18.21 8.72
N ASP A 13 -5.20 -18.53 9.15
CA ASP A 13 -5.76 -19.89 8.99
C ASP A 13 -6.07 -20.21 7.53
N ALA A 14 -6.65 -19.25 6.80
CA ALA A 14 -6.93 -19.40 5.38
C ALA A 14 -5.63 -19.56 4.57
N LEU A 15 -4.57 -18.81 4.90
CA LEU A 15 -3.27 -18.97 4.28
C LEU A 15 -2.64 -20.33 4.64
N ALA A 16 -2.73 -20.76 5.91
CA ALA A 16 -2.18 -22.05 6.35
C ALA A 16 -2.79 -23.24 5.59
N ALA A 17 -4.10 -23.18 5.31
CA ALA A 17 -4.80 -24.19 4.52
C ALA A 17 -4.37 -24.27 3.05
N ARG A 18 -3.65 -23.25 2.57
CA ARG A 18 -3.22 -23.13 1.17
C ARG A 18 -1.71 -23.34 0.97
N LEU A 19 -0.97 -23.59 2.04
CA LEU A 19 0.46 -23.86 1.91
C LEU A 19 0.71 -25.05 0.99
N GLY A 20 1.56 -24.86 -0.01
CA GLY A 20 1.87 -25.87 -1.01
C GLY A 20 1.02 -25.81 -2.29
N ASP A 21 0.04 -24.93 -2.39
CA ASP A 21 -0.68 -24.67 -3.65
C ASP A 21 0.29 -24.22 -4.74
N GLU A 22 0.23 -24.84 -5.90
CA GLU A 22 1.17 -24.55 -7.01
C GLU A 22 1.07 -23.12 -7.55
N ASN A 23 -0.13 -22.52 -7.46
CA ASN A 23 -0.41 -21.17 -7.93
C ASN A 23 -0.36 -20.13 -6.81
N LEU A 24 0.16 -20.48 -5.62
CA LEU A 24 0.31 -19.54 -4.51
C LEU A 24 1.73 -18.97 -4.48
N VAL A 25 1.84 -17.65 -4.57
CA VAL A 25 3.08 -16.90 -4.36
C VAL A 25 2.95 -16.10 -3.09
N ILE A 26 3.83 -16.32 -2.13
CA ILE A 26 3.85 -15.58 -0.85
C ILE A 26 5.06 -14.66 -0.89
N ILE A 27 4.84 -13.35 -0.74
CA ILE A 27 5.88 -12.33 -0.75
C ILE A 27 6.02 -11.75 0.65
N ASP A 28 7.15 -11.99 1.29
CA ASP A 28 7.51 -11.38 2.56
C ASP A 28 8.22 -10.05 2.31
N ILE A 29 7.59 -8.96 2.72
CA ILE A 29 8.10 -7.59 2.49
C ILE A 29 8.67 -6.94 3.74
N ARG A 30 8.91 -7.71 4.80
CA ARG A 30 9.43 -7.19 6.07
C ARG A 30 10.83 -6.60 5.90
N THR A 31 11.04 -5.51 6.63
CA THR A 31 12.34 -4.87 6.78
C THR A 31 12.67 -4.76 8.26
N THR A 32 13.93 -4.86 8.63
CA THR A 32 14.41 -4.64 9.99
C THR A 32 15.57 -3.65 10.01
N ALA A 33 15.91 -3.15 11.19
CA ALA A 33 17.06 -2.27 11.37
C ALA A 33 18.40 -2.94 10.95
N ASP A 34 18.46 -4.28 11.02
CA ASP A 34 19.65 -5.08 10.68
C ASP A 34 19.67 -5.53 9.20
N GLY A 35 18.71 -5.11 8.42
CA GLY A 35 18.49 -5.50 7.03
C GLY A 35 17.34 -6.50 6.88
N ALA A 36 16.58 -6.28 5.83
CA ALA A 36 15.34 -7.01 5.53
C ALA A 36 15.56 -8.54 5.45
N LYS A 37 16.66 -8.95 4.86
CA LYS A 37 16.99 -10.35 4.63
C LYS A 37 17.20 -11.13 5.93
N ALA A 38 17.84 -10.55 6.93
CA ALA A 38 18.10 -11.23 8.21
C ALA A 38 16.79 -11.59 8.95
N ALA A 39 15.79 -10.71 8.95
CA ALA A 39 14.49 -11.00 9.56
C ALA A 39 13.75 -12.12 8.84
N PHE A 40 13.83 -12.16 7.52
CA PHE A 40 13.26 -13.23 6.71
C PHE A 40 13.95 -14.56 6.99
N GLU A 41 15.28 -14.60 6.98
CA GLU A 41 16.06 -15.81 7.22
C GLU A 41 15.90 -16.38 8.64
N ALA A 42 15.64 -15.50 9.63
CA ALA A 42 15.33 -15.91 11.00
C ALA A 42 13.98 -16.63 11.13
N GLY A 43 13.02 -16.31 10.27
CA GLY A 43 11.73 -17.00 10.23
C GLY A 43 10.76 -16.35 9.25
N HIS A 44 10.09 -17.16 8.44
CA HIS A 44 9.10 -16.72 7.46
C HIS A 44 7.99 -17.75 7.26
N VAL A 45 6.91 -17.36 6.59
CA VAL A 45 5.85 -18.29 6.18
C VAL A 45 6.42 -19.30 5.18
N PRO A 46 6.24 -20.61 5.35
CA PRO A 46 6.79 -21.60 4.43
C PRO A 46 6.43 -21.32 2.97
N GLY A 47 7.44 -21.40 2.10
CA GLY A 47 7.26 -21.11 0.67
C GLY A 47 7.29 -19.62 0.31
N ALA A 48 7.41 -18.72 1.28
CA ALA A 48 7.54 -17.31 1.00
C ALA A 48 8.87 -16.97 0.33
N VAL A 49 8.84 -15.96 -0.54
CA VAL A 49 10.02 -15.32 -1.11
C VAL A 49 10.18 -13.93 -0.51
N HIS A 50 11.41 -13.51 -0.27
CA HIS A 50 11.68 -12.19 0.27
C HIS A 50 11.74 -11.13 -0.83
N SER A 51 11.11 -9.99 -0.59
CA SER A 51 11.25 -8.78 -1.40
C SER A 51 11.38 -7.56 -0.50
N ASP A 52 12.55 -6.94 -0.47
CA ASP A 52 12.78 -5.74 0.32
C ASP A 52 11.96 -4.57 -0.22
N TYR A 53 10.93 -4.16 0.53
CA TYR A 53 10.07 -3.04 0.14
C TYR A 53 10.83 -1.74 -0.12
N ALA A 54 11.92 -1.51 0.56
CA ALA A 54 12.70 -0.30 0.43
C ALA A 54 13.71 -0.36 -0.73
N ALA A 55 14.32 -1.54 -0.99
CA ALA A 55 15.45 -1.70 -1.88
C ALA A 55 15.11 -2.32 -3.25
N ASP A 56 14.08 -3.17 -3.36
CA ASP A 56 13.80 -3.92 -4.59
C ASP A 56 13.09 -3.12 -5.69
N GLY A 57 12.76 -1.85 -5.39
CA GLY A 57 12.21 -0.95 -6.39
C GLY A 57 10.68 -0.99 -6.50
N TRP A 58 9.97 -1.25 -5.42
CA TRP A 58 8.51 -1.04 -5.33
C TRP A 58 8.11 0.43 -5.43
N ARG A 59 9.08 1.32 -5.24
CA ARG A 59 8.95 2.78 -5.39
C ARG A 59 10.18 3.32 -6.10
N ALA A 60 10.00 4.41 -6.85
CA ALA A 60 11.08 5.09 -7.54
C ALA A 60 11.20 6.55 -7.07
N ARG A 61 12.40 7.09 -7.18
CA ARG A 61 12.61 8.54 -7.11
C ARG A 61 12.51 9.11 -8.52
N ILE A 62 11.57 10.03 -8.73
CA ILE A 62 11.44 10.80 -9.98
C ILE A 62 11.59 12.28 -9.60
N GLY A 63 12.65 12.91 -10.08
CA GLY A 63 13.04 14.22 -9.59
C GLY A 63 13.31 14.18 -8.07
N ASN A 64 12.65 15.05 -7.32
CA ASN A 64 12.76 15.10 -5.86
C ASN A 64 11.70 14.25 -5.12
N ALA A 65 10.78 13.59 -5.83
CA ALA A 65 9.73 12.76 -5.23
C ALA A 65 10.17 11.29 -5.09
N PRO A 66 10.35 10.77 -3.86
CA PRO A 66 10.94 9.43 -3.64
C PRO A 66 9.91 8.29 -3.66
N GLY A 67 8.62 8.60 -3.76
CA GLY A 67 7.54 7.63 -3.61
C GLY A 67 6.81 7.27 -4.90
N MET A 68 7.33 7.66 -6.05
CA MET A 68 6.66 7.50 -7.34
C MET A 68 6.56 6.04 -7.78
N LEU A 69 5.61 5.77 -8.65
CA LEU A 69 5.50 4.49 -9.34
C LEU A 69 6.73 4.28 -10.23
N PRO A 70 7.42 3.14 -10.13
CA PRO A 70 8.54 2.80 -11.00
C PRO A 70 8.12 2.65 -12.47
N PRO A 71 9.08 2.68 -13.43
CA PRO A 71 8.83 2.31 -14.81
C PRO A 71 8.19 0.92 -14.94
N LEU A 72 7.28 0.76 -15.91
CA LEU A 72 6.50 -0.48 -16.04
C LEU A 72 7.34 -1.70 -16.38
N ASP A 73 8.40 -1.53 -17.15
CA ASP A 73 9.38 -2.58 -17.48
C ASP A 73 10.12 -3.08 -16.23
N HIS A 74 10.48 -2.15 -15.32
CA HIS A 74 11.04 -2.50 -14.02
C HIS A 74 10.06 -3.32 -13.19
N LEU A 75 8.80 -2.91 -13.10
CA LEU A 75 7.75 -3.64 -12.35
C LEU A 75 7.47 -5.01 -12.98
N ALA A 76 7.44 -5.10 -14.31
CA ALA A 76 7.33 -6.37 -15.03
C ALA A 76 8.47 -7.33 -14.65
N ALA A 77 9.71 -6.83 -14.65
CA ALA A 77 10.88 -7.62 -14.29
C ALA A 77 10.87 -8.00 -12.79
N LEU A 78 10.47 -7.09 -11.89
CA LEU A 78 10.36 -7.35 -10.45
C LEU A 78 9.35 -8.47 -10.18
N ALA A 79 8.13 -8.37 -10.73
CA ALA A 79 7.12 -9.40 -10.56
C ALA A 79 7.57 -10.75 -11.11
N GLY A 80 8.23 -10.78 -12.30
CA GLY A 80 8.81 -11.98 -12.87
C GLY A 80 9.92 -12.59 -12.00
N ARG A 81 10.82 -11.77 -11.42
CA ARG A 81 11.85 -12.25 -10.47
C ARG A 81 11.23 -12.89 -9.22
N LEU A 82 10.09 -12.37 -8.74
CA LEU A 82 9.36 -12.94 -7.61
C LEU A 82 8.56 -14.18 -7.98
N GLY A 83 8.53 -14.58 -9.26
CA GLY A 83 7.84 -15.76 -9.74
C GLY A 83 6.35 -15.56 -9.99
N ILE A 84 5.86 -14.32 -9.98
CA ILE A 84 4.44 -14.01 -10.17
C ILE A 84 4.04 -14.18 -11.63
N LYS A 85 2.98 -14.94 -11.87
CA LYS A 85 2.32 -15.12 -13.16
C LYS A 85 0.90 -14.53 -13.12
N PRO A 86 0.26 -14.26 -14.27
CA PRO A 86 -1.06 -13.60 -14.32
C PRO A 86 -2.20 -14.28 -13.55
N HIS A 87 -2.10 -15.60 -13.34
CA HIS A 87 -3.15 -16.41 -12.71
C HIS A 87 -2.78 -16.90 -11.30
N ASP A 88 -1.63 -16.49 -10.79
CA ASP A 88 -1.20 -16.84 -9.45
C ASP A 88 -2.00 -16.03 -8.42
N ASP A 89 -2.21 -16.63 -7.26
CA ASP A 89 -2.72 -15.95 -6.08
C ASP A 89 -1.52 -15.42 -5.28
N VAL A 90 -1.45 -14.13 -5.04
CA VAL A 90 -0.33 -13.49 -4.36
C VAL A 90 -0.72 -13.09 -2.95
N VAL A 91 0.02 -13.56 -1.94
CA VAL A 91 -0.13 -13.10 -0.55
C VAL A 91 1.06 -12.23 -0.16
N ILE A 92 0.76 -11.02 0.29
CA ILE A 92 1.75 -10.04 0.76
C ILE A 92 1.81 -10.14 2.29
N VAL A 93 3.01 -10.39 2.83
CA VAL A 93 3.24 -10.59 4.27
C VAL A 93 4.02 -9.40 4.84
N PRO A 94 3.35 -8.43 5.51
CA PRO A 94 4.02 -7.39 6.30
C PRO A 94 4.46 -7.93 7.68
N ALA A 95 5.20 -7.14 8.45
CA ALA A 95 5.56 -7.48 9.82
C ALA A 95 4.33 -7.58 10.75
N GLY A 96 3.37 -6.68 10.61
CA GLY A 96 2.16 -6.65 11.43
C GLY A 96 2.34 -6.03 12.81
N THR A 97 3.42 -5.29 13.02
CA THR A 97 3.76 -4.66 14.30
C THR A 97 3.29 -3.22 14.41
N ALA A 98 3.13 -2.55 13.26
CA ALA A 98 2.74 -1.15 13.17
C ALA A 98 1.87 -0.88 11.92
N ALA A 99 1.12 0.22 11.95
CA ALA A 99 0.33 0.70 10.81
C ALA A 99 1.19 0.94 9.54
N THR A 100 2.46 1.33 9.71
CA THR A 100 3.43 1.52 8.62
C THR A 100 3.74 0.22 7.89
N ASP A 101 3.74 -0.93 8.57
CA ASP A 101 3.99 -2.22 7.94
C ASP A 101 2.85 -2.58 6.98
N PHE A 102 1.60 -2.33 7.42
CA PHE A 102 0.43 -2.52 6.56
C PHE A 102 0.43 -1.54 5.39
N ALA A 103 0.82 -0.28 5.61
CA ALA A 103 0.91 0.71 4.54
C ALA A 103 1.91 0.30 3.45
N ALA A 104 3.03 -0.35 3.81
CA ALA A 104 3.96 -0.95 2.85
C ALA A 104 3.28 -2.06 2.04
N ALA A 105 2.56 -2.96 2.71
CA ALA A 105 1.82 -4.04 2.05
C ALA A 105 0.71 -3.51 1.13
N ALA A 106 -0.03 -2.50 1.57
CA ALA A 106 -1.06 -1.83 0.76
C ALA A 106 -0.45 -1.14 -0.47
N ARG A 107 0.77 -0.59 -0.36
CA ARG A 107 1.47 -0.02 -1.52
C ARG A 107 1.93 -1.10 -2.50
N VAL A 108 2.43 -2.25 -2.05
CA VAL A 108 2.75 -3.39 -2.91
C VAL A 108 1.48 -3.92 -3.58
N TYR A 109 0.40 -4.10 -2.82
CA TYR A 109 -0.90 -4.52 -3.30
C TYR A 109 -1.42 -3.61 -4.42
N TRP A 110 -1.42 -2.29 -4.18
CA TRP A 110 -1.81 -1.29 -5.17
C TRP A 110 -0.93 -1.36 -6.42
N THR A 111 0.38 -1.54 -6.27
CA THR A 111 1.31 -1.64 -7.40
C THR A 111 1.02 -2.86 -8.25
N LEU A 112 0.78 -4.03 -7.65
CA LEU A 112 0.38 -5.24 -8.36
C LEU A 112 -0.96 -5.04 -9.08
N LYS A 113 -1.96 -4.46 -8.42
CA LYS A 113 -3.26 -4.16 -9.03
C LYS A 113 -3.10 -3.17 -10.19
N PHE A 114 -2.23 -2.16 -10.04
CA PHE A 114 -1.95 -1.18 -11.10
C PHE A 114 -1.36 -1.83 -12.35
N ILE A 115 -0.46 -2.81 -12.23
CA ILE A 115 0.10 -3.54 -13.38
C ILE A 115 -0.84 -4.60 -13.95
N GLY A 116 -2.06 -4.72 -13.42
CA GLY A 116 -3.11 -5.60 -13.93
C GLY A 116 -3.19 -6.96 -13.23
N HIS A 117 -2.50 -7.17 -12.10
CA HIS A 117 -2.68 -8.39 -11.31
C HIS A 117 -3.97 -8.28 -10.48
N GLY A 118 -4.83 -9.29 -10.55
CA GLY A 118 -6.18 -9.22 -9.95
C GLY A 118 -6.41 -10.20 -8.78
N GLN A 119 -5.41 -11.01 -8.44
CA GLN A 119 -5.54 -12.08 -7.44
C GLN A 119 -4.48 -11.88 -6.34
N GLN A 120 -4.67 -10.87 -5.48
CA GLN A 120 -3.75 -10.60 -4.39
C GLN A 120 -4.48 -10.30 -3.08
N ALA A 121 -3.85 -10.66 -1.96
CA ALA A 121 -4.31 -10.37 -0.60
C ALA A 121 -3.15 -9.97 0.31
N ILE A 122 -3.45 -9.21 1.37
CA ILE A 122 -2.53 -8.92 2.46
C ILE A 122 -2.83 -9.87 3.61
N LEU A 123 -1.81 -10.48 4.21
CA LEU A 123 -1.97 -11.29 5.42
C LEU A 123 -2.43 -10.41 6.59
N ASP A 124 -3.66 -10.63 7.08
CA ASP A 124 -4.24 -9.85 8.17
C ASP A 124 -3.43 -10.00 9.45
N GLY A 125 -2.96 -8.87 9.97
CA GLY A 125 -2.05 -8.81 11.11
C GLY A 125 -0.62 -9.27 10.81
N GLY A 126 -0.28 -9.57 9.55
CA GLY A 126 1.08 -9.86 9.08
C GLY A 126 1.73 -11.08 9.72
N PHE A 127 3.07 -11.13 9.66
CA PHE A 127 3.85 -12.24 10.23
C PHE A 127 3.68 -12.36 11.75
N LYS A 128 3.43 -11.27 12.46
CA LYS A 128 3.10 -11.29 13.89
C LYS A 128 1.84 -12.12 14.16
N ALA A 129 0.79 -11.96 13.36
CA ALA A 129 -0.42 -12.77 13.48
C ALA A 129 -0.20 -14.23 13.06
N TRP A 130 0.67 -14.47 12.08
CA TRP A 130 1.06 -15.83 11.69
C TRP A 130 1.69 -16.60 12.85
N THR A 131 2.66 -15.99 13.53
CA THR A 131 3.40 -16.61 14.65
C THR A 131 2.66 -16.59 15.98
N ALA A 132 1.49 -15.96 16.07
CA ALA A 132 0.68 -15.95 17.28
C ALA A 132 0.13 -17.34 17.66
N ASP A 133 -0.05 -18.23 16.68
CA ASP A 133 -0.37 -19.64 16.91
C ASP A 133 0.91 -20.47 16.71
N PRO A 134 1.47 -21.07 17.77
CA PRO A 134 2.69 -21.87 17.68
C PRO A 134 2.57 -23.15 16.85
N LYS A 135 1.35 -23.54 16.48
CA LYS A 135 1.10 -24.69 15.60
C LYS A 135 1.33 -24.37 14.13
N ARG A 136 1.34 -23.08 13.75
CA ARG A 136 1.64 -22.70 12.37
C ARG A 136 3.11 -22.87 12.06
N PRO A 137 3.44 -23.50 10.93
CA PRO A 137 4.82 -23.76 10.57
C PRO A 137 5.55 -22.45 10.24
N VAL A 138 6.83 -22.40 10.62
CA VAL A 138 7.76 -21.32 10.29
C VAL A 138 8.97 -21.94 9.61
N ALA A 139 9.31 -21.48 8.42
CA ALA A 139 10.54 -21.83 7.74
C ALA A 139 11.65 -20.84 8.10
N THR A 140 12.91 -21.28 7.99
CA THR A 140 14.11 -20.49 8.26
C THR A 140 15.11 -20.61 7.10
N GLY A 141 16.06 -19.70 7.02
CA GLY A 141 17.08 -19.67 5.99
C GLY A 141 16.67 -18.95 4.73
N ALA A 142 17.50 -19.03 3.70
CA ALA A 142 17.24 -18.39 2.43
C ALA A 142 16.14 -19.11 1.64
N SER A 143 15.31 -18.35 0.95
CA SER A 143 14.36 -18.85 -0.03
C SER A 143 14.64 -18.19 -1.38
N ALA A 144 14.58 -18.98 -2.44
CA ALA A 144 14.75 -18.49 -3.80
C ALA A 144 13.40 -18.56 -4.55
N PRO A 145 12.98 -17.47 -5.19
CA PRO A 145 11.78 -17.48 -6.00
C PRO A 145 11.94 -18.41 -7.20
N LYS A 146 10.85 -19.04 -7.62
CA LYS A 146 10.74 -19.70 -8.93
C LYS A 146 10.60 -18.60 -9.99
N SER A 147 11.74 -18.01 -10.40
CA SER A 147 11.73 -16.92 -11.37
C SER A 147 10.87 -17.24 -12.60
N ALA A 148 10.06 -16.29 -13.03
CA ALA A 148 9.23 -16.35 -14.21
C ALA A 148 9.71 -15.33 -15.26
N ALA A 149 9.14 -15.38 -16.46
CA ALA A 149 9.30 -14.32 -17.44
C ALA A 149 8.78 -12.98 -16.88
N PRO A 150 9.21 -11.82 -17.43
CA PRO A 150 8.64 -10.54 -17.04
C PRO A 150 7.12 -10.56 -17.11
N TYR A 151 6.47 -9.98 -16.10
CA TYR A 151 5.01 -9.98 -15.98
C TYR A 151 4.37 -9.19 -17.14
N PRO A 152 3.32 -9.72 -17.80
CA PRO A 152 2.64 -9.01 -18.88
C PRO A 152 1.78 -7.87 -18.33
N VAL A 153 2.34 -6.67 -18.26
CA VAL A 153 1.70 -5.50 -17.64
C VAL A 153 0.53 -5.00 -18.49
N VAL A 154 -0.63 -4.83 -17.84
CA VAL A 154 -1.82 -4.13 -18.35
C VAL A 154 -2.18 -3.02 -17.37
N ALA A 155 -1.61 -1.83 -17.56
CA ALA A 155 -1.72 -0.74 -16.60
C ALA A 155 -3.17 -0.26 -16.37
N GLN A 156 -3.62 -0.28 -15.12
CA GLN A 156 -4.94 0.16 -14.68
C GLN A 156 -4.89 1.65 -14.33
N GLN A 157 -4.99 2.52 -15.35
CA GLN A 157 -4.76 3.96 -15.22
C GLN A 157 -5.70 4.64 -14.21
N GLY A 158 -6.94 4.14 -14.02
CA GLY A 158 -7.89 4.68 -13.05
C GLY A 158 -7.46 4.56 -11.59
N LEU A 159 -6.49 3.68 -11.29
CA LEU A 159 -5.98 3.50 -9.93
C LEU A 159 -4.95 4.57 -9.52
N ARG A 160 -4.44 5.37 -10.46
CA ARG A 160 -3.41 6.38 -10.20
C ARG A 160 -3.89 7.78 -10.54
N SER A 161 -3.67 8.73 -9.62
CA SER A 161 -3.77 10.16 -9.91
C SER A 161 -2.37 10.76 -10.07
N THR A 162 -2.21 11.66 -11.01
CA THR A 162 -1.00 12.48 -11.20
C THR A 162 -1.15 13.82 -10.50
N ALA A 163 -0.08 14.60 -10.42
CA ALA A 163 -0.16 15.97 -9.90
C ALA A 163 -1.18 16.82 -10.67
N ASP A 164 -1.21 16.70 -12.01
CA ASP A 164 -2.11 17.48 -12.84
C ASP A 164 -3.58 17.05 -12.67
N SER A 165 -3.88 15.75 -12.66
CA SER A 165 -5.23 15.26 -12.39
C SER A 165 -5.70 15.59 -10.97
N THR A 166 -4.79 15.56 -10.00
CA THR A 166 -5.07 15.98 -8.61
C THR A 166 -5.33 17.49 -8.52
N LEU A 167 -4.62 18.31 -9.31
CA LEU A 167 -4.89 19.76 -9.39
C LEU A 167 -6.28 20.04 -9.98
N VAL A 168 -6.65 19.31 -11.02
CA VAL A 168 -8.02 19.39 -11.59
C VAL A 168 -9.05 19.01 -10.52
N ALA A 169 -8.86 17.89 -9.81
CA ALA A 169 -9.76 17.45 -8.75
C ALA A 169 -9.91 18.49 -7.63
N SER A 170 -8.79 19.08 -7.17
CA SER A 170 -8.79 20.15 -6.16
C SER A 170 -9.62 21.37 -6.56
N ARG A 171 -9.52 21.77 -7.83
CA ARG A 171 -10.23 22.96 -8.36
C ARG A 171 -11.70 22.69 -8.69
N SER A 172 -12.01 21.56 -9.32
CA SER A 172 -13.34 21.21 -9.81
C SER A 172 -14.25 20.57 -8.76
N LYS A 173 -13.66 20.04 -7.69
CA LYS A 173 -14.34 19.23 -6.65
C LYS A 173 -15.04 17.97 -7.21
N GLN A 174 -14.62 17.47 -8.37
CA GLN A 174 -15.15 16.25 -8.99
C GLN A 174 -14.70 14.98 -8.28
N ALA A 175 -13.63 15.05 -7.47
CA ALA A 175 -13.18 13.99 -6.59
C ALA A 175 -12.86 14.55 -5.21
N SER A 176 -13.12 13.74 -4.18
CA SER A 176 -12.72 14.05 -2.80
C SER A 176 -11.21 13.77 -2.65
N LEU A 177 -10.46 14.77 -2.20
CA LEU A 177 -9.04 14.58 -1.85
C LEU A 177 -8.93 14.15 -0.39
N VAL A 178 -8.27 13.03 -0.10
CA VAL A 178 -8.09 12.49 1.25
C VAL A 178 -6.62 12.51 1.61
N ASP A 179 -6.27 13.35 2.58
CA ASP A 179 -4.92 13.42 3.13
C ASP A 179 -4.73 12.40 4.27
N ALA A 180 -3.88 11.42 4.06
CA ALA A 180 -3.64 10.31 4.97
C ALA A 180 -2.66 10.65 6.11
N ARG A 181 -2.20 11.90 6.21
CA ARG A 181 -1.23 12.34 7.22
C ARG A 181 -1.93 12.79 8.51
N GLY A 182 -1.15 12.78 9.59
CA GLY A 182 -1.59 13.34 10.88
C GLY A 182 -1.80 14.86 10.81
N PRO A 183 -2.54 15.43 11.80
CA PRO A 183 -2.93 16.85 11.83
C PRO A 183 -1.75 17.83 11.72
N SER A 184 -0.59 17.53 12.31
CA SER A 184 0.56 18.44 12.27
C SER A 184 1.09 18.68 10.86
N TYR A 185 1.10 17.63 10.01
CA TYR A 185 1.46 17.74 8.60
C TYR A 185 0.38 18.44 7.78
N PHE A 186 -0.89 18.09 8.02
CA PHE A 186 -2.02 18.69 7.31
C PHE A 186 -2.10 20.20 7.58
N GLU A 187 -2.02 20.61 8.83
CA GLU A 187 -2.11 22.01 9.24
C GLU A 187 -0.87 22.85 8.85
N GLY A 188 0.20 22.20 8.39
CA GLY A 188 1.44 22.87 7.98
C GLY A 188 2.37 23.22 9.14
N ARG A 189 2.20 22.64 10.32
CA ARG A 189 3.13 22.77 11.46
C ARG A 189 4.41 21.95 11.26
N GLU A 190 4.28 20.87 10.47
CA GLU A 190 5.39 19.99 10.08
C GLU A 190 5.35 19.72 8.57
N LYS A 191 6.49 19.34 8.01
CA LYS A 191 6.59 18.85 6.63
C LYS A 191 7.63 17.73 6.53
N SER A 192 7.48 16.88 5.51
CA SER A 192 8.54 15.95 5.12
C SER A 192 9.78 16.69 4.66
N ALA A 193 10.96 16.14 4.89
CA ALA A 193 12.22 16.73 4.47
C ALA A 193 12.26 16.97 2.94
N GLU A 194 11.65 16.07 2.17
CA GLU A 194 11.61 16.15 0.70
C GLU A 194 10.50 17.06 0.16
N ALA A 195 9.54 17.49 0.99
CA ALA A 195 8.53 18.44 0.57
C ALA A 195 9.09 19.86 0.59
N ALA A 196 8.88 20.63 -0.47
CA ALA A 196 9.35 22.02 -0.54
C ALA A 196 8.54 22.95 0.38
N ARG A 197 7.22 22.69 0.55
CA ARG A 197 6.30 23.52 1.34
C ARG A 197 5.52 22.69 2.33
N ALA A 198 5.18 23.27 3.50
CA ALA A 198 4.31 22.69 4.51
C ALA A 198 2.84 22.97 4.18
N GLY A 199 1.93 22.08 4.67
CA GLY A 199 0.49 22.20 4.48
C GLY A 199 -0.11 21.06 3.66
N HIS A 200 -1.28 21.29 3.06
CA HIS A 200 -2.07 20.30 2.35
C HIS A 200 -2.61 20.83 1.01
N ILE A 201 -3.08 19.94 0.16
CA ILE A 201 -3.74 20.31 -1.10
C ILE A 201 -5.10 20.96 -0.78
N PRO A 202 -5.44 22.14 -1.31
CA PRO A 202 -6.67 22.84 -0.97
C PRO A 202 -7.93 21.98 -1.22
N GLY A 203 -8.85 22.00 -0.26
CA GLY A 203 -10.10 21.22 -0.31
C GLY A 203 -9.95 19.76 0.15
N ALA A 204 -8.78 19.35 0.61
CA ALA A 204 -8.59 18.00 1.11
C ALA A 204 -9.25 17.77 2.48
N ILE A 205 -9.74 16.54 2.67
CA ILE A 205 -10.27 16.01 3.92
C ILE A 205 -9.14 15.26 4.62
N GLN A 206 -8.79 15.67 5.84
CA GLN A 206 -7.78 14.98 6.62
C GLN A 206 -8.34 13.69 7.22
N ARG A 207 -7.67 12.55 6.95
CA ARG A 207 -7.95 11.25 7.56
C ARG A 207 -6.64 10.53 7.81
N ASP A 208 -6.13 10.69 9.02
CA ASP A 208 -4.90 10.00 9.45
C ASP A 208 -5.07 8.50 9.29
N TYR A 209 -4.20 7.90 8.45
CA TYR A 209 -4.25 6.47 8.18
C TYR A 209 -4.09 5.63 9.45
N ALA A 210 -3.35 6.12 10.46
CA ALA A 210 -3.15 5.41 11.71
C ALA A 210 -4.46 5.15 12.48
N GLY A 211 -5.47 6.00 12.27
CA GLY A 211 -6.80 5.81 12.84
C GLY A 211 -7.54 4.55 12.35
N ALA A 212 -7.11 3.96 11.24
CA ALA A 212 -7.71 2.74 10.68
C ALA A 212 -7.22 1.45 11.35
N PHE A 213 -6.25 1.53 12.26
CA PHE A 213 -5.62 0.35 12.86
C PHE A 213 -5.96 0.19 14.33
N GLU A 214 -5.91 -1.06 14.79
CA GLU A 214 -5.96 -1.39 16.20
C GLU A 214 -4.74 -0.78 16.93
N PRO A 215 -4.92 -0.29 18.16
CA PRO A 215 -3.82 0.32 18.90
C PRO A 215 -2.62 -0.61 19.06
N GLY A 216 -1.43 -0.13 18.69
CA GLY A 216 -0.17 -0.84 18.92
C GLY A 216 0.09 -2.05 18.03
N ASN A 217 -0.65 -2.19 16.92
CA ASN A 217 -0.37 -3.24 15.94
C ASN A 217 -0.67 -2.78 14.50
N GLY A 218 -0.36 -3.65 13.52
CA GLY A 218 -0.62 -3.41 12.10
C GLY A 218 -1.92 -4.02 11.58
N LYS A 219 -2.87 -4.38 12.46
CA LYS A 219 -4.14 -4.96 12.09
C LYS A 219 -5.19 -3.88 11.86
N LEU A 220 -5.96 -3.98 10.79
CA LEU A 220 -7.08 -3.08 10.54
C LEU A 220 -8.19 -3.30 11.57
N LYS A 221 -8.88 -2.22 11.90
CA LYS A 221 -10.14 -2.24 12.66
C LYS A 221 -11.24 -2.95 11.90
N ALA A 222 -12.32 -3.29 12.60
CA ALA A 222 -13.51 -3.88 11.97
C ALA A 222 -14.09 -2.96 10.88
N ALA A 223 -14.70 -3.55 9.85
CA ALA A 223 -15.23 -2.81 8.71
C ALA A 223 -16.22 -1.70 9.15
N SER A 224 -17.07 -1.96 10.16
CA SER A 224 -18.01 -0.97 10.68
C SER A 224 -17.34 0.25 11.34
N GLU A 225 -16.17 0.08 11.97
CA GLU A 225 -15.40 1.19 12.52
C GLU A 225 -14.69 1.98 11.41
N LEU A 226 -14.24 1.28 10.37
CA LEU A 226 -13.66 1.91 9.17
C LEU A 226 -14.72 2.71 8.39
N GLU A 227 -15.94 2.21 8.26
CA GLU A 227 -17.07 2.94 7.69
C GLU A 227 -17.32 4.26 8.45
N GLN A 228 -17.35 4.21 9.78
CA GLN A 228 -17.50 5.41 10.62
C GLN A 228 -16.33 6.38 10.45
N LEU A 229 -15.08 5.87 10.40
CA LEU A 229 -13.89 6.69 10.22
C LEU A 229 -13.93 7.46 8.89
N PHE A 230 -14.40 6.82 7.82
CA PHE A 230 -14.45 7.42 6.48
C PHE A 230 -15.84 8.01 6.10
N ALA A 231 -16.82 8.01 7.01
CA ALA A 231 -18.18 8.55 6.74
C ALA A 231 -18.19 10.02 6.29
N VAL A 232 -17.20 10.81 6.69
CA VAL A 232 -17.06 12.21 6.28
C VAL A 232 -16.58 12.37 4.84
N VAL A 233 -16.02 11.34 4.22
CA VAL A 233 -15.60 11.36 2.82
C VAL A 233 -16.84 11.13 1.94
N PRO A 234 -17.26 12.11 1.13
CA PRO A 234 -18.44 11.97 0.26
C PRO A 234 -18.34 10.74 -0.64
N GLN A 235 -19.49 10.22 -1.07
CA GLN A 235 -19.54 9.17 -2.09
C GLN A 235 -19.05 9.71 -3.44
N GLY A 236 -18.59 8.82 -4.31
CA GLY A 236 -18.02 9.16 -5.63
C GLY A 236 -16.49 9.06 -5.65
N PRO A 237 -15.85 9.66 -6.67
CA PRO A 237 -14.42 9.56 -6.89
C PRO A 237 -13.57 10.09 -5.73
N VAL A 238 -12.50 9.39 -5.39
CA VAL A 238 -11.56 9.76 -4.31
C VAL A 238 -10.12 9.70 -4.80
N VAL A 239 -9.31 10.67 -4.40
CA VAL A 239 -7.86 10.63 -4.54
C VAL A 239 -7.22 10.63 -3.15
N SER A 240 -6.56 9.54 -2.78
CA SER A 240 -5.79 9.45 -1.53
C SER A 240 -4.35 9.91 -1.75
N TYR A 241 -3.83 10.73 -0.85
CA TYR A 241 -2.42 11.19 -0.88
C TYR A 241 -1.84 11.32 0.53
N CYS A 242 -0.51 11.44 0.63
CA CYS A 242 0.19 11.69 1.89
C CYS A 242 1.47 12.51 1.67
N ASN A 243 2.63 12.09 2.17
CA ASN A 243 3.92 12.69 1.79
C ASN A 243 4.52 12.04 0.53
N THR A 244 4.51 10.69 0.43
CA THR A 244 5.23 9.89 -0.57
C THR A 244 4.41 8.72 -1.10
N GLY A 245 3.07 8.75 -1.00
CA GLY A 245 2.18 7.68 -1.45
C GLY A 245 2.26 6.37 -0.63
N HIS A 246 2.93 6.39 0.53
CA HIS A 246 3.06 5.22 1.42
C HIS A 246 1.82 5.06 2.32
N SER A 247 1.60 5.94 3.29
CA SER A 247 0.42 5.89 4.17
C SER A 247 -0.90 6.11 3.42
N ALA A 248 -0.87 6.86 2.32
CA ALA A 248 -2.03 7.02 1.45
C ALA A 248 -2.49 5.70 0.80
N ALA A 249 -1.59 4.74 0.59
CA ALA A 249 -1.96 3.43 0.08
C ALA A 249 -2.81 2.64 1.08
N ALA A 250 -2.62 2.84 2.40
CA ALA A 250 -3.47 2.24 3.42
C ALA A 250 -4.91 2.81 3.37
N ASN A 251 -5.08 4.13 3.26
CA ASN A 251 -6.41 4.73 3.08
C ASN A 251 -7.05 4.31 1.76
N TRP A 252 -6.26 4.24 0.69
CA TRP A 252 -6.72 3.72 -0.60
C TRP A 252 -7.25 2.28 -0.45
N PHE A 253 -6.48 1.40 0.22
CA PHE A 253 -6.85 0.01 0.45
C PHE A 253 -8.15 -0.10 1.28
N VAL A 254 -8.26 0.67 2.35
CA VAL A 254 -9.49 0.68 3.16
C VAL A 254 -10.69 1.12 2.32
N LEU A 255 -10.59 2.23 1.61
CA LEU A 255 -11.70 2.76 0.82
C LEU A 255 -12.09 1.82 -0.34
N SER A 256 -11.11 1.33 -1.11
CA SER A 256 -11.32 0.49 -2.29
C SER A 256 -11.63 -0.97 -1.94
N GLU A 257 -10.78 -1.62 -1.14
CA GLU A 257 -10.82 -3.07 -0.97
C GLU A 257 -11.68 -3.51 0.23
N VAL A 258 -11.72 -2.71 1.30
CA VAL A 258 -12.51 -3.05 2.50
C VAL A 258 -13.91 -2.48 2.44
N LEU A 259 -14.05 -1.20 2.07
CA LEU A 259 -15.33 -0.51 1.99
C LEU A 259 -15.97 -0.59 0.60
N GLY A 260 -15.31 -1.23 -0.36
CA GLY A 260 -15.85 -1.51 -1.69
C GLY A 260 -16.21 -0.26 -2.51
N ARG A 261 -15.51 0.86 -2.29
CA ARG A 261 -15.76 2.08 -3.07
C ARG A 261 -15.12 1.98 -4.45
N ASP A 262 -15.88 2.28 -5.46
CA ASP A 262 -15.38 2.46 -6.81
C ASP A 262 -14.59 3.76 -6.95
N GLU A 263 -13.79 3.90 -8.02
CA GLU A 263 -13.11 5.12 -8.41
C GLU A 263 -12.20 5.73 -7.32
N VAL A 264 -11.48 4.88 -6.57
CA VAL A 264 -10.45 5.33 -5.62
C VAL A 264 -9.08 5.28 -6.28
N ALA A 265 -8.46 6.44 -6.45
CA ALA A 265 -7.11 6.57 -7.00
C ALA A 265 -6.08 6.92 -5.92
N LEU A 266 -4.84 6.50 -6.12
CA LEU A 266 -3.70 6.90 -5.30
C LEU A 266 -2.88 7.95 -6.04
N TYR A 267 -2.64 9.10 -5.42
CA TYR A 267 -1.62 10.03 -5.86
C TYR A 267 -0.28 9.66 -5.20
N ASP A 268 0.50 8.86 -5.91
CA ASP A 268 1.74 8.27 -5.41
C ASP A 268 2.85 9.30 -5.15
N GLY A 269 2.92 10.37 -5.94
CA GLY A 269 3.86 11.48 -5.74
C GLY A 269 3.56 12.32 -4.49
N SER A 270 2.29 12.46 -4.16
CA SER A 270 1.84 13.12 -2.92
C SER A 270 2.46 14.51 -2.70
N MET A 271 2.64 14.95 -1.44
CA MET A 271 3.16 16.29 -1.16
C MET A 271 4.60 16.49 -1.59
N THR A 272 5.43 15.44 -1.66
CA THR A 272 6.81 15.57 -2.14
C THR A 272 6.91 15.87 -3.63
N ASP A 273 5.97 15.41 -4.44
CA ASP A 273 5.84 15.80 -5.85
C ASP A 273 5.04 17.11 -5.98
N TRP A 274 3.91 17.23 -5.28
CA TRP A 274 3.03 18.39 -5.34
C TRP A 274 3.75 19.72 -5.10
N THR A 275 4.56 19.77 -4.07
CA THR A 275 5.21 21.00 -3.61
C THR A 275 6.45 21.40 -4.38
N GLN A 276 6.96 20.56 -5.30
CA GLN A 276 8.08 20.92 -6.18
C GLN A 276 7.71 22.02 -7.18
N ASP A 277 6.45 22.05 -7.60
CA ASP A 277 5.94 23.10 -8.47
C ASP A 277 5.41 24.26 -7.60
N PRO A 278 6.02 25.47 -7.68
CA PRO A 278 5.60 26.63 -6.88
C PRO A 278 4.18 27.11 -7.24
N ASP A 279 3.69 26.84 -8.45
CA ASP A 279 2.37 27.29 -8.93
C ASP A 279 1.22 26.39 -8.45
N ARG A 280 1.51 25.20 -7.90
CA ARG A 280 0.50 24.34 -7.29
C ARG A 280 0.12 24.88 -5.91
N PRO A 281 -1.18 25.13 -5.63
CA PRO A 281 -1.59 25.74 -4.38
C PRO A 281 -1.41 24.81 -3.18
N VAL A 282 -1.05 25.41 -2.03
CA VAL A 282 -0.95 24.73 -0.73
C VAL A 282 -1.74 25.55 0.30
N ALA A 283 -2.59 24.89 1.06
CA ALA A 283 -3.29 25.46 2.19
C ALA A 283 -2.65 25.03 3.53
N THR A 284 -2.85 25.84 4.57
CA THR A 284 -2.40 25.57 5.94
C THR A 284 -3.57 25.79 6.92
N GLY A 285 -3.44 25.29 8.14
CA GLY A 285 -4.48 25.35 9.14
C GLY A 285 -5.45 24.17 9.07
N LYS A 286 -6.49 24.22 9.92
CA LYS A 286 -7.53 23.17 9.93
C LYS A 286 -8.34 23.26 8.63
N ALA A 287 -8.86 22.11 8.17
CA ALA A 287 -9.87 22.11 7.13
C ALA A 287 -11.07 22.97 7.59
N ALA A 288 -11.57 23.79 6.68
CA ALA A 288 -12.76 24.61 6.94
C ALA A 288 -14.01 23.73 7.07
#